data_ad64ba8b7a41da20e0c27bd6fedf1b9b
#
_entry.id   ad64ba8b7a41da20e0c27bd6fedf1b9b
#
_cell.length_a   1.000
_cell.length_b   1.000
_cell.length_c   1.000
_cell.angle_alpha   90.00
_cell.angle_beta   90.00
_cell.angle_gamma   90.00
#
_symmetry.space_group_name_H-M   'P 1'
#
loop_
_entity.id
_entity.type
_entity.pdbx_description
1 polymer ?
#
loop_
_entity_poly.entity_id
_entity_poly.type
_entity_poly.pdbx_seq_one_letter_code
_entity_poly.pdbx_strand_id
1 'polypeptide(L)'
;MRRITKVHKYTTVTDTKEDIFRVPTFVRSVALLRWARENGCPWDERTCSAAAGGGRLGVLKWARENGCAWDENTCASAARGGHLEVLKWARENGCPWDERTCSAAARGGHLDILKWARENGCPWDEHNKVGVV
;
A
#
# COMPACT_ATOMS: atom_id res chain seq x y z
N MET A 1 -2.29 -9.84 -33.66
CA MET A 1 -2.86 -11.09 -33.20
C MET A 1 -2.16 -11.67 -32.00
N ARG A 2 -0.88 -11.78 -32.10
CA ARG A 2 -0.17 -12.36 -30.98
C ARG A 2 -0.24 -11.54 -29.73
N ARG A 3 -0.26 -10.23 -29.86
CA ARG A 3 -0.39 -9.37 -28.69
C ARG A 3 -1.70 -9.58 -27.99
N ILE A 4 -2.76 -9.77 -28.76
CA ILE A 4 -4.08 -10.00 -28.21
C ILE A 4 -4.10 -11.32 -27.43
N THR A 5 -3.50 -12.34 -28.03
CA THR A 5 -3.42 -13.63 -27.36
C THR A 5 -2.65 -13.53 -26.07
N LYS A 6 -1.54 -12.78 -26.10
CA LYS A 6 -0.73 -12.61 -24.91
C LYS A 6 -1.50 -11.93 -23.79
N VAL A 7 -2.28 -10.92 -24.15
CA VAL A 7 -3.10 -10.23 -23.15
C VAL A 7 -4.09 -11.19 -22.53
N HIS A 8 -4.69 -12.04 -23.33
CA HIS A 8 -5.66 -12.99 -22.81
C HIS A 8 -5.06 -14.00 -21.85
N LYS A 9 -3.77 -14.25 -21.97
CA LYS A 9 -3.12 -15.15 -21.04
C LYS A 9 -3.09 -14.61 -19.63
N TYR A 10 -3.04 -13.31 -19.50
CA TYR A 10 -2.83 -12.68 -18.19
C TYR A 10 -4.09 -12.07 -17.61
N THR A 11 -5.15 -12.01 -18.37
CA THR A 11 -6.39 -11.37 -17.90
C THR A 11 -7.55 -12.29 -18.18
N THR A 12 -8.63 -12.06 -17.45
CA THR A 12 -9.85 -12.77 -17.73
C THR A 12 -10.53 -12.13 -18.93
N VAL A 13 -11.51 -12.85 -19.45
CA VAL A 13 -12.25 -12.37 -20.62
C VAL A 13 -12.90 -11.00 -20.35
N THR A 14 -13.31 -10.79 -19.12
CA THR A 14 -14.01 -9.57 -18.76
C THR A 14 -13.10 -8.39 -18.49
N ASP A 15 -11.80 -8.65 -18.37
CA ASP A 15 -10.88 -7.58 -18.04
C ASP A 15 -10.67 -6.66 -19.22
N THR A 16 -10.67 -5.37 -18.95
CA THR A 16 -10.32 -4.37 -19.94
C THR A 16 -8.93 -3.84 -19.60
N LYS A 17 -8.40 -3.02 -20.50
CA LYS A 17 -7.12 -2.42 -20.26
C LYS A 17 -7.14 -1.56 -18.99
N GLU A 18 -8.25 -0.86 -18.77
CA GLU A 18 -8.39 -0.06 -17.57
C GLU A 18 -8.39 -0.91 -16.32
N ASP A 19 -9.04 -2.06 -16.38
CA ASP A 19 -9.09 -2.96 -15.23
C ASP A 19 -7.72 -3.51 -14.92
N ILE A 20 -6.97 -3.89 -15.94
CA ILE A 20 -5.62 -4.42 -15.75
C ILE A 20 -4.73 -3.38 -15.09
N PHE A 21 -4.86 -2.13 -15.50
CA PHE A 21 -3.98 -1.07 -15.02
C PHE A 21 -4.46 -0.41 -13.75
N ARG A 22 -5.56 -0.88 -13.18
CA ARG A 22 -6.04 -0.36 -11.92
C ARG A 22 -5.09 -0.79 -10.81
N VAL A 23 -4.63 0.18 -10.02
CA VAL A 23 -3.60 -0.06 -9.01
C VAL A 23 -3.91 -1.24 -8.10
N PRO A 24 -5.12 -1.36 -7.50
CA PRO A 24 -5.36 -2.47 -6.59
C PRO A 24 -5.32 -3.84 -7.25
N THR A 25 -5.43 -3.91 -8.57
CA THR A 25 -5.48 -5.18 -9.27
C THR A 25 -4.11 -5.82 -9.36
N PHE A 26 -3.09 -5.05 -9.72
CA PHE A 26 -1.79 -5.66 -10.00
C PHE A 26 -0.78 -5.51 -8.87
N VAL A 27 -1.14 -4.88 -7.76
CA VAL A 27 -0.23 -4.84 -6.64
C VAL A 27 -0.29 -6.10 -5.79
N ARG A 28 -1.05 -7.11 -6.22
CA ARG A 28 -1.17 -8.34 -5.46
C ARG A 28 0.08 -9.19 -5.49
N SER A 29 0.90 -9.03 -6.50
CA SER A 29 2.14 -9.78 -6.56
C SER A 29 3.19 -8.98 -7.29
N VAL A 30 4.44 -9.31 -7.00
CA VAL A 30 5.56 -8.68 -7.70
C VAL A 30 5.50 -8.99 -9.19
N ALA A 31 5.12 -10.21 -9.55
CA ALA A 31 5.07 -10.60 -10.95
C ALA A 31 4.05 -9.76 -11.74
N LEU A 32 2.87 -9.55 -11.16
CA LEU A 32 1.85 -8.74 -11.81
C LEU A 32 2.29 -7.29 -11.92
N LEU A 33 2.87 -6.75 -10.86
CA LEU A 33 3.30 -5.37 -10.88
C LEU A 33 4.43 -5.17 -11.88
N ARG A 34 5.37 -6.11 -11.93
CA ARG A 34 6.46 -6.03 -12.91
C ARG A 34 5.91 -6.07 -14.33
N TRP A 35 4.98 -6.98 -14.59
CA TRP A 35 4.36 -7.07 -15.90
C TRP A 35 3.71 -5.74 -16.29
N ALA A 36 2.95 -5.17 -15.36
CA ALA A 36 2.27 -3.90 -15.63
C ALA A 36 3.25 -2.81 -15.97
N ARG A 37 4.34 -2.71 -15.22
CA ARG A 37 5.36 -1.71 -15.48
C ARG A 37 6.03 -1.90 -16.83
N GLU A 38 6.33 -3.15 -17.16
CA GLU A 38 6.96 -3.45 -18.45
C GLU A 38 6.04 -3.14 -19.62
N ASN A 39 4.75 -3.13 -19.37
CA ASN A 39 3.75 -2.85 -20.42
C ASN A 39 3.23 -1.41 -20.36
N GLY A 40 3.96 -0.53 -19.68
CA GLY A 40 3.66 0.90 -19.73
C GLY A 40 2.63 1.39 -18.75
N CYS A 41 2.22 0.55 -17.80
CA CYS A 41 1.26 0.99 -16.80
C CYS A 41 1.91 2.01 -15.88
N PRO A 42 1.35 3.21 -15.73
CA PRO A 42 1.92 4.17 -14.80
C PRO A 42 1.69 3.74 -13.36
N TRP A 43 2.57 4.17 -12.48
CA TRP A 43 2.37 3.97 -11.06
C TRP A 43 2.68 5.29 -10.33
N ASP A 44 2.16 5.38 -9.11
CA ASP A 44 2.39 6.55 -8.27
C ASP A 44 2.29 6.12 -6.81
N GLU A 45 2.16 7.09 -5.90
CA GLU A 45 2.12 6.79 -4.47
C GLU A 45 0.96 5.90 -4.08
N ARG A 46 -0.10 5.81 -4.91
CA ARG A 46 -1.21 4.92 -4.64
C ARG A 46 -0.81 3.45 -4.78
N THR A 47 0.20 3.18 -5.60
CA THR A 47 0.71 1.83 -5.75
C THR A 47 1.30 1.34 -4.44
N CYS A 48 2.12 2.16 -3.81
CA CYS A 48 2.71 1.80 -2.52
C CYS A 48 1.64 1.73 -1.43
N SER A 49 0.68 2.66 -1.43
CA SER A 49 -0.42 2.62 -0.46
C SER A 49 -1.23 1.34 -0.58
N ALA A 50 -1.54 0.94 -1.81
CA ALA A 50 -2.34 -0.27 -2.03
C ALA A 50 -1.58 -1.51 -1.56
N ALA A 51 -0.28 -1.58 -1.87
CA ALA A 51 0.53 -2.70 -1.41
C ALA A 51 0.58 -2.75 0.12
N ALA A 52 0.77 -1.60 0.73
CA ALA A 52 0.84 -1.51 2.19
C ALA A 52 -0.48 -1.90 2.84
N GLY A 53 -1.58 -1.41 2.29
CA GLY A 53 -2.91 -1.70 2.83
C GLY A 53 -3.29 -3.15 2.69
N GLY A 54 -2.75 -3.84 1.70
CA GLY A 54 -2.99 -5.26 1.52
C GLY A 54 -1.99 -6.14 2.26
N GLY A 55 -1.05 -5.55 2.97
CA GLY A 55 -0.05 -6.32 3.72
C GLY A 55 0.99 -6.97 2.83
N ARG A 56 1.21 -6.44 1.66
CA ARG A 56 2.08 -7.07 0.68
C ARG A 56 3.47 -6.48 0.73
N LEU A 57 4.21 -6.89 1.76
CA LEU A 57 5.53 -6.31 2.02
C LEU A 57 6.49 -6.52 0.85
N GLY A 58 6.49 -7.71 0.26
CA GLY A 58 7.37 -7.98 -0.88
C GLY A 58 7.09 -7.07 -2.07
N VAL A 59 5.80 -6.82 -2.33
CA VAL A 59 5.41 -5.92 -3.42
C VAL A 59 5.85 -4.50 -3.11
N LEU A 60 5.63 -4.07 -1.88
CA LEU A 60 6.03 -2.72 -1.47
C LEU A 60 7.53 -2.53 -1.60
N LYS A 61 8.31 -3.51 -1.14
CA LYS A 61 9.77 -3.43 -1.24
C LYS A 61 10.21 -3.33 -2.70
N TRP A 62 9.66 -4.19 -3.55
CA TRP A 62 10.03 -4.18 -4.96
C TRP A 62 9.66 -2.84 -5.61
N ALA A 63 8.47 -2.33 -5.30
CA ALA A 63 8.05 -1.05 -5.86
C ALA A 63 9.02 0.06 -5.48
N ARG A 64 9.38 0.11 -4.21
CA ARG A 64 10.32 1.14 -3.74
C ARG A 64 11.70 1.01 -4.37
N GLU A 65 12.16 -0.23 -4.50
CA GLU A 65 13.46 -0.48 -5.13
C GLU A 65 13.47 -0.02 -6.58
N ASN A 66 12.33 0.03 -7.20
CA ASN A 66 12.19 0.43 -8.60
C ASN A 66 11.65 1.85 -8.75
N GLY A 67 11.74 2.65 -7.71
CA GLY A 67 11.48 4.09 -7.81
C GLY A 67 10.06 4.54 -7.64
N CYS A 68 9.17 3.66 -7.19
CA CYS A 68 7.79 4.08 -6.96
C CYS A 68 7.73 5.02 -5.75
N ALA A 69 7.02 6.14 -5.90
CA ALA A 69 6.89 7.12 -4.82
C ALA A 69 5.98 6.59 -3.71
N TRP A 70 6.19 7.09 -2.51
CA TRP A 70 5.26 6.84 -1.41
C TRP A 70 5.06 8.12 -0.60
N ASP A 71 4.02 8.10 0.25
CA ASP A 71 3.70 9.26 1.06
C ASP A 71 3.05 8.80 2.37
N GLU A 72 2.47 9.76 3.11
CA GLU A 72 1.85 9.47 4.40
C GLU A 72 0.73 8.45 4.30
N ASN A 73 0.10 8.35 3.14
CA ASN A 73 -0.98 7.37 2.95
C ASN A 73 -0.47 5.95 2.98
N THR A 74 0.80 5.74 2.66
CA THR A 74 1.38 4.40 2.73
C THR A 74 1.34 3.87 4.16
N CYS A 75 1.82 4.66 5.11
CA CYS A 75 1.78 4.27 6.51
C CYS A 75 0.36 4.16 7.02
N ALA A 76 -0.50 5.11 6.65
CA ALA A 76 -1.90 5.07 7.10
C ALA A 76 -2.62 3.83 6.57
N SER A 77 -2.34 3.44 5.33
CA SER A 77 -2.96 2.26 4.75
C SER A 77 -2.51 0.98 5.44
N ALA A 78 -1.20 0.89 5.75
CA ALA A 78 -0.70 -0.25 6.50
C ALA A 78 -1.36 -0.34 7.87
N ALA A 79 -1.52 0.79 8.53
CA ALA A 79 -2.15 0.83 9.84
C ALA A 79 -3.62 0.44 9.77
N ARG A 80 -4.34 0.97 8.77
CA ARG A 80 -5.75 0.64 8.61
C ARG A 80 -5.96 -0.84 8.36
N GLY A 81 -5.07 -1.44 7.58
CA GLY A 81 -5.16 -2.86 7.25
C GLY A 81 -4.67 -3.78 8.34
N GLY A 82 -4.07 -3.25 9.41
CA GLY A 82 -3.58 -4.07 10.49
C GLY A 82 -2.23 -4.73 10.22
N HIS A 83 -1.39 -4.10 9.40
CA HIS A 83 -0.13 -4.70 8.96
C HIS A 83 1.06 -4.04 9.63
N LEU A 84 1.33 -4.44 10.87
CA LEU A 84 2.39 -3.83 11.68
C LEU A 84 3.77 -4.00 11.04
N GLU A 85 4.04 -5.17 10.47
CA GLU A 85 5.36 -5.41 9.87
C GLU A 85 5.61 -4.49 8.68
N VAL A 86 4.57 -4.25 7.89
CA VAL A 86 4.67 -3.33 6.77
C VAL A 86 4.94 -1.92 7.27
N LEU A 87 4.20 -1.51 8.29
CA LEU A 87 4.37 -0.18 8.87
C LEU A 87 5.78 0.01 9.42
N LYS A 88 6.28 -0.97 10.14
CA LYS A 88 7.64 -0.90 10.69
C LYS A 88 8.67 -0.75 9.58
N TRP A 89 8.57 -1.60 8.57
CA TRP A 89 9.51 -1.55 7.45
C TRP A 89 9.45 -0.19 6.76
N ALA A 90 8.25 0.31 6.53
CA ALA A 90 8.08 1.60 5.86
C ALA A 90 8.77 2.71 6.64
N ARG A 91 8.55 2.73 7.96
CA ARG A 91 9.17 3.77 8.78
C ARG A 91 10.69 3.63 8.83
N GLU A 92 11.18 2.40 8.90
CA GLU A 92 12.62 2.17 8.90
C GLU A 92 13.27 2.65 7.61
N ASN A 93 12.50 2.70 6.55
CA ASN A 93 13.01 3.11 5.24
C ASN A 93 12.58 4.53 4.86
N GLY A 94 12.16 5.32 5.82
CA GLY A 94 11.94 6.74 5.62
C GLY A 94 10.58 7.17 5.11
N CYS A 95 9.61 6.27 5.14
CA CYS A 95 8.25 6.64 4.71
C CYS A 95 7.68 7.66 5.70
N PRO A 96 7.18 8.79 5.21
CA PRO A 96 6.59 9.78 6.14
C PRO A 96 5.29 9.27 6.75
N TRP A 97 4.96 9.79 7.90
CA TRP A 97 3.67 9.52 8.51
C TRP A 97 3.14 10.77 9.21
N ASP A 98 1.85 10.75 9.52
CA ASP A 98 1.22 11.86 10.22
C ASP A 98 0.10 11.29 11.10
N GLU A 99 -0.76 12.17 11.64
CA GLU A 99 -1.82 11.73 12.54
C GLU A 99 -2.79 10.75 11.90
N ARG A 100 -2.82 10.66 10.58
CA ARG A 100 -3.69 9.69 9.91
C ARG A 100 -3.30 8.25 10.19
N THR A 101 -2.02 8.01 10.48
CA THR A 101 -1.58 6.66 10.82
C THR A 101 -2.24 6.19 12.11
N CYS A 102 -2.21 7.04 13.14
CA CYS A 102 -2.86 6.71 14.40
C CYS A 102 -4.38 6.60 14.25
N SER A 103 -5.01 7.53 13.52
CA SER A 103 -6.45 7.45 13.34
C SER A 103 -6.86 6.23 12.54
N ALA A 104 -6.06 5.85 11.54
CA ALA A 104 -6.35 4.66 10.76
C ALA A 104 -6.26 3.40 11.62
N ALA A 105 -5.24 3.32 12.48
CA ALA A 105 -5.11 2.18 13.39
C ALA A 105 -6.30 2.11 14.36
N ALA A 106 -6.70 3.25 14.88
CA ALA A 106 -7.83 3.31 15.81
C ALA A 106 -9.13 2.89 15.13
N ARG A 107 -9.36 3.40 13.93
CA ARG A 107 -10.57 3.07 13.19
C ARG A 107 -10.63 1.59 12.81
N GLY A 108 -9.49 1.01 12.52
CA GLY A 108 -9.42 -0.40 12.19
C GLY A 108 -9.42 -1.31 13.40
N GLY A 109 -9.35 -0.75 14.60
CA GLY A 109 -9.34 -1.57 15.80
C GLY A 109 -8.00 -2.24 16.06
N HIS A 110 -6.91 -1.69 15.56
CA HIS A 110 -5.60 -2.31 15.68
C HIS A 110 -4.80 -1.67 16.80
N LEU A 111 -5.06 -2.13 18.01
CA LEU A 111 -4.45 -1.56 19.21
C LEU A 111 -2.94 -1.72 19.23
N ASP A 112 -2.43 -2.86 18.76
CA ASP A 112 -0.99 -3.10 18.73
C ASP A 112 -0.27 -2.08 17.85
N ILE A 113 -0.87 -1.75 16.71
CA ILE A 113 -0.30 -0.75 15.81
C ILE A 113 -0.37 0.63 16.44
N LEU A 114 -1.50 0.95 17.05
CA LEU A 114 -1.67 2.25 17.69
C LEU A 114 -0.62 2.45 18.79
N LYS A 115 -0.42 1.44 19.62
CA LYS A 115 0.58 1.51 20.67
C LYS A 115 1.99 1.68 20.09
N TRP A 116 2.32 0.86 19.10
CA TRP A 116 3.65 0.93 18.50
C TRP A 116 3.88 2.32 17.88
N ALA A 117 2.88 2.82 17.16
CA ALA A 117 2.99 4.12 16.49
C ALA A 117 3.22 5.22 17.52
N ARG A 118 2.46 5.20 18.62
CA ARG A 118 2.62 6.20 19.65
C ARG A 118 3.99 6.13 20.32
N GLU A 119 4.46 4.92 20.55
CA GLU A 119 5.78 4.73 21.16
C GLU A 119 6.90 5.21 20.25
N ASN A 120 6.65 5.25 18.96
CA ASN A 120 7.65 5.64 17.98
C ASN A 120 7.43 7.05 17.44
N GLY A 121 6.66 7.86 18.15
CA GLY A 121 6.56 9.28 17.86
C GLY A 121 5.55 9.68 16.79
N CYS A 122 4.63 8.80 16.46
CA CYS A 122 3.60 9.17 15.49
C CYS A 122 2.76 10.33 16.00
N PRO A 123 2.53 11.35 15.18
CA PRO A 123 1.68 12.47 15.60
C PRO A 123 0.28 12.00 15.96
N TRP A 124 -0.37 12.77 16.80
CA TRP A 124 -1.63 12.39 17.41
C TRP A 124 -2.50 13.63 17.53
N ASP A 125 -3.72 13.59 17.05
CA ASP A 125 -4.59 14.76 17.23
C ASP A 125 -5.59 14.52 18.35
N GLU A 126 -6.31 15.59 18.70
CA GLU A 126 -7.23 15.53 19.82
C GLU A 126 -8.39 14.56 19.57
N HIS A 127 -8.82 14.46 18.32
CA HIS A 127 -9.92 13.55 17.99
C HIS A 127 -9.52 12.09 18.23
N ASN A 128 -8.28 11.75 17.90
CA ASN A 128 -7.80 10.39 18.11
C ASN A 128 -7.72 10.07 19.59
N LYS A 129 -7.28 11.02 20.39
CA LYS A 129 -7.20 10.82 21.83
C LYS A 129 -8.57 10.51 22.42
N VAL A 130 -9.55 11.28 22.00
CA VAL A 130 -10.91 11.09 22.52
C VAL A 130 -11.45 9.73 22.10
N GLY A 131 -11.20 9.34 20.86
CA GLY A 131 -11.73 8.09 20.37
C GLY A 131 -11.11 6.86 20.98
N VAL A 132 -9.93 6.97 21.56
CA VAL A 132 -9.21 5.84 22.12
C VAL A 132 -9.52 5.63 23.59
N VAL A 133 -9.84 6.70 24.28
CA VAL A 133 -10.17 6.62 25.69
C VAL A 133 -11.53 5.98 25.89
#